data_917b39a8571d42a872d14f1105196380
#
_entry.id   917b39a8571d42a872d14f1105196380
#
_cell.length_a   1.000
_cell.length_b   1.000
_cell.length_c   1.000
_cell.angle_alpha   90.00
_cell.angle_beta   90.00
_cell.angle_gamma   90.00
#
_symmetry.space_group_name_H-M   'P 1'
#
loop_
_entity.id
_entity.type
_entity.pdbx_description
1 polymer ?
#
loop_
_entity_poly.entity_id
_entity_poly.type
_entity_poly.pdbx_seq_one_letter_code
_entity_poly.pdbx_strand_id
1 'polypeptide(L)'
;MFYQNGTWAWPDLQGAGVKADSVGMMPIYMGVKGEENQGLDVNSDAYWSINDKASDADKKATKDFLKWVVTDQAGIDSISKDMGLTTPFKSFEKVKSDNPLVQAEIAYQDSGKEAVSTRPTAMIPSEEWKNQLGSAMLEYAQGTGDWSAVKKAFVDNWKTEHDASH
;
A
#
# COMPACT_ATOMS: atom_id res chain seq x y z
N MET A 1 7.61 6.33 18.47
CA MET A 1 6.63 5.24 18.17
C MET A 1 6.74 4.90 16.70
N PHE A 2 6.73 3.63 16.35
CA PHE A 2 6.64 3.18 14.96
C PHE A 2 5.23 2.71 14.67
N TYR A 3 4.70 3.10 13.52
CA TYR A 3 3.38 2.74 13.04
C TYR A 3 3.49 2.30 11.58
N GLN A 4 3.27 1.01 11.31
CA GLN A 4 3.34 0.47 9.96
C GLN A 4 2.04 0.78 9.23
N ASN A 5 2.13 1.69 8.25
CA ASN A 5 1.01 2.11 7.42
C ASN A 5 1.54 2.83 6.15
N GLY A 6 0.64 3.37 5.33
CA GLY A 6 0.96 4.16 4.14
C GLY A 6 0.57 5.63 4.26
N THR A 7 0.76 6.37 3.18
CA THR A 7 0.48 7.82 3.11
C THR A 7 -0.99 8.17 3.39
N TRP A 8 -1.91 7.25 3.13
CA TRP A 8 -3.35 7.37 3.41
C TRP A 8 -3.71 7.44 4.90
N ALA A 9 -2.78 7.13 5.79
CA ALA A 9 -3.01 7.19 7.24
C ALA A 9 -3.02 8.64 7.78
N TRP A 10 -2.60 9.63 7.00
CA TRP A 10 -2.47 11.00 7.50
C TRP A 10 -3.78 11.61 8.01
N PRO A 11 -4.93 11.50 7.34
CA PRO A 11 -6.18 12.06 7.88
C PRO A 11 -6.54 11.51 9.26
N ASP A 12 -6.32 10.21 9.50
CA ASP A 12 -6.59 9.57 10.79
C ASP A 12 -5.61 10.07 11.87
N LEU A 13 -4.32 10.16 11.54
CA LEU A 13 -3.29 10.69 12.44
C LEU A 13 -3.57 12.14 12.80
N GLN A 14 -3.94 12.97 11.82
CA GLN A 14 -4.31 14.36 12.03
C GLN A 14 -5.57 14.47 12.91
N GLY A 15 -6.59 13.65 12.65
CA GLY A 15 -7.79 13.57 13.48
C GLY A 15 -7.50 13.16 14.93
N ALA A 16 -6.46 12.37 15.15
CA ALA A 16 -5.97 12.00 16.47
C ALA A 16 -5.06 13.08 17.12
N GLY A 17 -4.89 14.25 16.49
CA GLY A 17 -4.11 15.38 17.01
C GLY A 17 -2.60 15.29 16.77
N VAL A 18 -2.14 14.40 15.89
CA VAL A 18 -0.72 14.30 15.51
C VAL A 18 -0.35 15.50 14.64
N LYS A 19 0.78 16.14 14.97
CA LYS A 19 1.27 17.30 14.21
C LYS A 19 2.09 16.88 13.00
N ALA A 20 1.97 17.62 11.91
CA ALA A 20 2.66 17.34 10.64
C ALA A 20 4.19 17.31 10.78
N ASP A 21 4.75 18.15 11.63
CA ASP A 21 6.20 18.24 11.88
C ASP A 21 6.73 17.13 12.82
N SER A 22 5.84 16.31 13.37
CA SER A 22 6.20 15.20 14.29
C SER A 22 6.17 13.84 13.62
N VAL A 23 5.88 13.77 12.33
CA VAL A 23 5.80 12.51 11.57
C VAL A 23 6.81 12.47 10.43
N GLY A 24 7.20 11.27 10.06
CA GLY A 24 8.00 10.99 8.89
C GLY A 24 7.78 9.55 8.43
N MET A 25 8.39 9.19 7.32
CA MET A 25 8.36 7.83 6.81
C MET A 25 9.76 7.23 6.81
N MET A 26 9.84 5.95 6.97
CA MET A 26 11.08 5.19 6.83
C MET A 26 10.76 3.80 6.25
N PRO A 27 11.69 3.22 5.49
CA PRO A 27 11.57 1.83 5.04
C PRO A 27 11.54 0.87 6.23
N ILE A 28 10.93 -0.28 6.03
CA ILE A 28 11.06 -1.40 6.96
C ILE A 28 12.38 -2.11 6.63
N TYR A 29 13.32 -2.06 7.56
CA TYR A 29 14.59 -2.76 7.44
C TYR A 29 14.53 -4.10 8.17
N MET A 30 14.95 -5.16 7.49
CA MET A 30 14.99 -6.53 8.03
C MET A 30 16.32 -6.85 8.72
N GLY A 31 17.31 -5.97 8.62
CA GLY A 31 18.65 -6.17 9.16
C GLY A 31 19.52 -7.08 8.29
N VAL A 32 19.21 -7.20 7.00
CA VAL A 32 20.00 -8.01 6.06
C VAL A 32 20.98 -7.15 5.26
N LYS A 33 22.10 -7.76 4.88
CA LYS A 33 23.12 -7.07 4.08
C LYS A 33 22.56 -6.67 2.71
N GLY A 34 22.75 -5.42 2.33
CA GLY A 34 22.36 -4.88 1.03
C GLY A 34 21.08 -4.03 1.06
N GLU A 35 20.40 -3.95 2.20
CA GLU A 35 19.21 -3.11 2.33
C GLU A 35 19.52 -1.63 2.66
N GLU A 36 20.78 -1.25 2.75
CA GLU A 36 21.18 0.13 3.08
C GLU A 36 20.72 1.14 2.02
N ASN A 37 20.56 0.68 0.77
CA ASN A 37 20.06 1.49 -0.34
C ASN A 37 18.57 1.35 -0.57
N GLN A 38 17.86 0.61 0.28
CA GLN A 38 16.42 0.40 0.16
C GLN A 38 15.66 1.69 0.48
N GLY A 39 14.74 2.06 -0.42
CA GLY A 39 13.75 3.11 -0.23
C GLY A 39 12.43 2.57 0.32
N LEU A 40 11.40 3.38 0.21
CA LEU A 40 10.04 3.00 0.62
C LEU A 40 9.46 1.95 -0.34
N ASP A 41 8.49 1.18 0.16
CA ASP A 41 7.63 0.34 -0.66
C ASP A 41 6.61 1.21 -1.38
N VAL A 42 6.71 1.27 -2.71
CA VAL A 42 5.84 2.07 -3.57
C VAL A 42 5.21 1.16 -4.62
N ASN A 43 3.93 0.92 -4.47
CA ASN A 43 3.17 0.02 -5.33
C ASN A 43 1.88 0.64 -5.86
N SER A 44 1.41 0.10 -6.98
CA SER A 44 0.04 0.29 -7.44
C SER A 44 -0.81 -0.88 -6.97
N ASP A 45 -1.41 -0.74 -5.79
CA ASP A 45 -2.15 -1.83 -5.14
C ASP A 45 -3.66 -1.79 -5.45
N ALA A 46 -4.15 -0.68 -5.98
CA ALA A 46 -5.56 -0.50 -6.30
C ALA A 46 -5.77 -0.30 -7.80
N TYR A 47 -6.75 -1.00 -8.34
CA TYR A 47 -7.10 -0.94 -9.76
C TYR A 47 -8.61 -0.75 -9.92
N TRP A 48 -9.01 0.07 -10.88
CA TRP A 48 -10.39 0.15 -11.31
C TRP A 48 -10.65 -0.86 -12.42
N SER A 49 -11.65 -1.69 -12.22
CA SER A 49 -12.08 -2.66 -13.22
C SER A 49 -13.43 -2.28 -13.82
N ILE A 50 -13.54 -2.37 -15.13
CA ILE A 50 -14.80 -2.13 -15.84
C ILE A 50 -15.45 -3.49 -16.09
N ASN A 51 -16.71 -3.64 -15.68
CA ASN A 51 -17.47 -4.87 -15.92
C ASN A 51 -17.63 -5.09 -17.43
N ASP A 52 -17.05 -6.15 -17.96
CA ASP A 52 -17.09 -6.51 -19.39
C ASP A 52 -18.48 -6.95 -19.86
N LYS A 53 -19.35 -7.37 -18.93
CA LYS A 53 -20.74 -7.76 -19.19
C LYS A 53 -21.75 -6.61 -19.09
N ALA A 54 -21.29 -5.41 -18.70
CA ALA A 54 -22.15 -4.23 -18.69
C ALA A 54 -22.52 -3.81 -20.14
N SER A 55 -23.58 -3.04 -20.29
CA SER A 55 -23.95 -2.47 -21.60
C SER A 55 -22.86 -1.55 -22.14
N ASP A 56 -22.82 -1.36 -23.47
CA ASP A 56 -21.83 -0.46 -24.09
C ASP A 56 -22.01 0.99 -23.59
N ALA A 57 -23.24 1.40 -23.30
CA ALA A 57 -23.53 2.71 -22.72
C ALA A 57 -22.93 2.85 -21.32
N ASP A 58 -23.08 1.85 -20.46
CA ASP A 58 -22.53 1.84 -19.10
C ASP A 58 -21.00 1.77 -19.12
N LYS A 59 -20.44 0.94 -20.00
CA LYS A 59 -18.96 0.89 -20.18
C LYS A 59 -18.41 2.23 -20.61
N LYS A 60 -19.10 2.90 -21.56
CA LYS A 60 -18.70 4.23 -22.00
C LYS A 60 -18.79 5.24 -20.88
N ALA A 61 -19.90 5.29 -20.16
CA ALA A 61 -20.09 6.19 -19.02
C ALA A 61 -19.02 5.98 -17.94
N THR A 62 -18.71 4.72 -17.62
CA THR A 62 -17.65 4.37 -16.66
C THR A 62 -16.28 4.88 -17.13
N LYS A 63 -15.95 4.67 -18.41
CA LYS A 63 -14.68 5.17 -18.98
C LYS A 63 -14.60 6.69 -18.97
N ASP A 64 -15.69 7.38 -19.29
CA ASP A 64 -15.76 8.83 -19.28
C ASP A 64 -15.58 9.37 -17.86
N PHE A 65 -16.21 8.73 -16.88
CA PHE A 65 -16.04 9.07 -15.46
C PHE A 65 -14.59 8.83 -14.98
N LEU A 66 -14.02 7.67 -15.25
CA LEU A 66 -12.64 7.36 -14.87
C LEU A 66 -11.64 8.31 -15.52
N LYS A 67 -11.87 8.68 -16.78
CA LYS A 67 -11.07 9.69 -17.45
C LYS A 67 -11.22 11.05 -16.76
N TRP A 68 -12.45 11.49 -16.51
CA TRP A 68 -12.73 12.75 -15.83
C TRP A 68 -12.03 12.81 -14.45
N VAL A 69 -12.17 11.79 -13.63
CA VAL A 69 -11.62 11.79 -12.26
C VAL A 69 -10.10 11.92 -12.21
N VAL A 70 -9.39 11.48 -13.28
CA VAL A 70 -7.92 11.59 -13.35
C VAL A 70 -7.42 12.75 -14.22
N THR A 71 -8.29 13.49 -14.91
CA THR A 71 -7.86 14.57 -15.81
C THR A 71 -8.49 15.93 -15.49
N ASP A 72 -9.65 15.95 -14.85
CA ASP A 72 -10.32 17.19 -14.43
C ASP A 72 -9.79 17.67 -13.07
N GLN A 73 -9.71 18.98 -12.89
CA GLN A 73 -9.18 19.55 -11.64
C GLN A 73 -9.97 19.13 -10.41
N ALA A 74 -11.32 19.04 -10.52
CA ALA A 74 -12.14 18.63 -9.41
C ALA A 74 -11.89 17.15 -9.02
N GLY A 75 -11.71 16.26 -10.01
CA GLY A 75 -11.35 14.87 -9.78
C GLY A 75 -9.95 14.72 -9.15
N ILE A 76 -8.98 15.46 -9.69
CA ILE A 76 -7.60 15.51 -9.16
C ILE A 76 -7.60 16.00 -7.72
N ASP A 77 -8.32 17.06 -7.41
CA ASP A 77 -8.41 17.62 -6.06
C ASP A 77 -9.07 16.64 -5.09
N SER A 78 -10.12 15.97 -5.51
CA SER A 78 -10.78 14.94 -4.68
C SER A 78 -9.84 13.80 -4.32
N ILE A 79 -9.11 13.25 -5.29
CA ILE A 79 -8.15 12.17 -5.02
C ILE A 79 -6.98 12.66 -4.14
N SER A 80 -6.39 13.81 -4.49
CA SER A 80 -5.14 14.23 -3.85
C SER A 80 -5.33 14.95 -2.53
N LYS A 81 -6.39 15.78 -2.40
CA LYS A 81 -6.63 16.61 -1.21
C LYS A 81 -7.62 15.95 -0.25
N ASP A 82 -8.79 15.52 -0.76
CA ASP A 82 -9.84 14.99 0.10
C ASP A 82 -9.53 13.57 0.57
N MET A 83 -9.01 12.72 -0.33
CA MET A 83 -8.64 11.33 -0.03
C MET A 83 -7.18 11.18 0.42
N GLY A 84 -6.33 12.18 0.19
CA GLY A 84 -4.91 12.13 0.55
C GLY A 84 -4.10 11.07 -0.20
N LEU A 85 -4.55 10.66 -1.39
CA LEU A 85 -3.93 9.61 -2.18
C LEU A 85 -2.95 10.17 -3.21
N THR A 86 -1.89 9.42 -3.47
CA THR A 86 -1.00 9.60 -4.62
C THR A 86 -1.40 8.66 -5.75
N THR A 87 -1.15 9.05 -6.99
CA THR A 87 -1.45 8.22 -8.16
C THR A 87 -0.33 8.31 -9.19
N PRO A 88 -0.11 7.27 -10.01
CA PRO A 88 0.93 7.25 -11.04
C PRO A 88 0.53 8.02 -12.32
N PHE A 89 -0.62 8.70 -12.35
CA PHE A 89 -1.06 9.42 -13.53
C PHE A 89 -0.30 10.73 -13.72
N LYS A 90 0.13 11.02 -14.95
CA LYS A 90 0.86 12.26 -15.30
C LYS A 90 0.14 13.55 -14.90
N SER A 91 -1.18 13.52 -14.85
CA SER A 91 -2.00 14.66 -14.39
C SER A 91 -1.77 15.03 -12.93
N PHE A 92 -1.23 14.10 -12.13
CA PHE A 92 -0.90 14.34 -10.71
C PHE A 92 0.56 14.72 -10.47
N GLU A 93 1.43 14.68 -11.48
CA GLU A 93 2.86 14.95 -11.35
C GLU A 93 3.20 16.30 -10.70
N LYS A 94 2.34 17.31 -10.89
CA LYS A 94 2.51 18.66 -10.35
C LYS A 94 1.62 18.97 -9.15
N VAL A 95 0.88 17.98 -8.68
CA VAL A 95 0.00 18.18 -7.53
C VAL A 95 0.84 18.25 -6.26
N LYS A 96 0.80 19.41 -5.60
CA LYS A 96 1.41 19.57 -4.29
C LYS A 96 0.46 19.01 -3.24
N SER A 97 0.94 18.09 -2.45
CA SER A 97 0.20 17.54 -1.32
C SER A 97 0.65 18.20 -0.02
N ASP A 98 -0.30 18.61 0.80
CA ASP A 98 -0.04 19.06 2.18
C ASP A 98 0.10 17.89 3.17
N ASN A 99 -0.08 16.67 2.71
CA ASN A 99 0.13 15.47 3.49
C ASN A 99 1.64 15.25 3.76
N PRO A 100 2.11 15.33 5.02
CA PRO A 100 3.52 15.22 5.35
C PRO A 100 4.10 13.84 5.02
N LEU A 101 3.28 12.78 5.01
CA LEU A 101 3.73 11.45 4.63
C LEU A 101 3.98 11.36 3.11
N VAL A 102 3.14 12.00 2.29
CA VAL A 102 3.37 12.13 0.83
C VAL A 102 4.63 12.94 0.56
N GLN A 103 4.86 14.02 1.30
CA GLN A 103 6.09 14.81 1.16
C GLN A 103 7.34 13.98 1.53
N ALA A 104 7.25 13.17 2.57
CA ALA A 104 8.32 12.25 2.96
C ALA A 104 8.55 11.14 1.91
N GLU A 105 7.49 10.60 1.31
CA GLU A 105 7.59 9.63 0.20
C GLU A 105 8.34 10.24 -0.99
N ILE A 106 7.96 11.44 -1.43
CA ILE A 106 8.64 12.17 -2.52
C ILE A 106 10.12 12.38 -2.19
N ALA A 107 10.43 12.82 -0.97
CA ALA A 107 11.81 13.01 -0.53
C ALA A 107 12.64 11.73 -0.58
N TYR A 108 12.03 10.58 -0.28
CA TYR A 108 12.69 9.28 -0.44
C TYR A 108 12.93 8.93 -1.91
N GLN A 109 11.97 9.17 -2.81
CA GLN A 109 12.12 8.95 -4.24
C GLN A 109 13.26 9.83 -4.81
N ASP A 110 13.33 11.09 -4.38
CA ASP A 110 14.37 12.04 -4.81
C ASP A 110 15.75 11.75 -4.20
N SER A 111 15.82 10.96 -3.14
CA SER A 111 17.09 10.62 -2.45
C SER A 111 18.01 9.67 -3.24
N GLY A 112 17.50 9.09 -4.34
CA GLY A 112 18.21 8.08 -5.13
C GLY A 112 18.23 6.69 -4.50
N LYS A 113 17.50 6.48 -3.40
CA LYS A 113 17.29 5.14 -2.85
C LYS A 113 16.30 4.36 -3.71
N GLU A 114 16.54 3.07 -3.87
CA GLU A 114 15.73 2.21 -4.71
C GLU A 114 14.38 1.92 -4.03
N ALA A 115 13.29 2.34 -4.67
CA ALA A 115 11.95 1.97 -4.22
C ALA A 115 11.80 0.45 -4.28
N VAL A 116 11.25 -0.13 -3.22
CA VAL A 116 10.87 -1.53 -3.19
C VAL A 116 9.50 -1.65 -3.82
N SER A 117 9.34 -2.56 -4.75
CA SER A 117 8.04 -2.94 -5.30
C SER A 117 7.71 -4.35 -4.83
N THR A 118 6.99 -4.44 -3.73
CA THR A 118 6.37 -5.71 -3.38
C THR A 118 5.14 -5.90 -4.27
N ARG A 119 4.96 -7.11 -4.81
CA ARG A 119 3.71 -7.51 -5.47
C ARG A 119 3.02 -8.56 -4.59
N PRO A 120 2.61 -8.19 -3.37
CA PRO A 120 2.14 -9.16 -2.40
C PRO A 120 0.88 -9.88 -2.89
N THR A 121 -0.01 -9.20 -3.60
CA THR A 121 -1.26 -9.78 -4.10
C THR A 121 -1.06 -10.94 -5.07
N ALA A 122 -0.01 -10.91 -5.90
CA ALA A 122 0.29 -12.02 -6.82
C ALA A 122 1.02 -13.19 -6.14
N MET A 123 1.58 -12.97 -4.95
CA MET A 123 2.36 -13.96 -4.20
C MET A 123 1.61 -14.50 -2.98
N ILE A 124 0.50 -13.88 -2.60
CA ILE A 124 -0.35 -14.32 -1.49
C ILE A 124 -1.33 -15.36 -2.04
N PRO A 125 -1.26 -16.60 -1.57
CA PRO A 125 -2.08 -17.68 -2.12
C PRO A 125 -3.55 -17.53 -1.74
N SER A 126 -3.84 -17.02 -0.54
CA SER A 126 -5.20 -16.83 -0.04
C SER A 126 -5.25 -15.85 1.13
N GLU A 127 -6.44 -15.31 1.43
CA GLU A 127 -6.67 -14.54 2.66
C GLU A 127 -6.55 -15.43 3.90
N GLU A 128 -6.89 -16.71 3.80
CA GLU A 128 -6.73 -17.66 4.89
C GLU A 128 -5.26 -17.81 5.30
N TRP A 129 -4.35 -17.93 4.33
CA TRP A 129 -2.92 -17.97 4.63
C TRP A 129 -2.44 -16.68 5.33
N LYS A 130 -2.88 -15.52 4.90
CA LYS A 130 -2.55 -14.24 5.56
C LYS A 130 -2.98 -14.23 7.02
N ASN A 131 -4.19 -14.68 7.28
CA ASN A 131 -4.75 -14.72 8.63
C ASN A 131 -3.99 -15.71 9.53
N GLN A 132 -3.66 -16.89 9.02
CA GLN A 132 -2.88 -17.90 9.74
C GLN A 132 -1.48 -17.39 10.08
N LEU A 133 -0.80 -16.78 9.11
CA LEU A 133 0.51 -16.18 9.34
C LEU A 133 0.46 -15.04 10.35
N GLY A 134 -0.51 -14.14 10.19
CA GLY A 134 -0.70 -13.01 11.11
C GLY A 134 -0.98 -13.46 12.54
N SER A 135 -1.81 -14.49 12.73
CA SER A 135 -2.10 -15.08 14.04
C SER A 135 -0.86 -15.70 14.66
N ALA A 136 -0.11 -16.51 13.91
CA ALA A 136 1.12 -17.13 14.40
C ALA A 136 2.19 -16.09 14.79
N MET A 137 2.33 -15.02 14.02
CA MET A 137 3.23 -13.92 14.33
C MET A 137 2.80 -13.17 15.59
N LEU A 138 1.50 -12.94 15.76
CA LEU A 138 0.95 -12.28 16.96
C LEU A 138 1.19 -13.11 18.21
N GLU A 139 0.88 -14.41 18.17
CA GLU A 139 1.13 -15.35 19.29
C GLU A 139 2.61 -15.38 19.66
N TYR A 140 3.50 -15.43 18.66
CA TYR A 140 4.93 -15.38 18.91
C TYR A 140 5.35 -14.06 19.59
N ALA A 141 4.86 -12.92 19.10
CA ALA A 141 5.16 -11.61 19.67
C ALA A 141 4.63 -11.44 21.12
N GLN A 142 3.52 -12.10 21.45
CA GLN A 142 2.92 -12.11 22.78
C GLN A 142 3.59 -13.13 23.73
N GLY A 143 4.48 -13.98 23.24
CA GLY A 143 5.11 -15.04 24.01
C GLY A 143 4.19 -16.23 24.30
N THR A 144 3.08 -16.37 23.59
CA THR A 144 2.11 -17.47 23.71
C THR A 144 2.28 -18.55 22.63
N GLY A 145 3.06 -18.27 21.57
CA GLY A 145 3.43 -19.17 20.50
C GLY A 145 4.93 -19.25 20.29
N ASP A 146 5.37 -20.16 19.45
CA ASP A 146 6.78 -20.36 19.12
C ASP A 146 7.10 -20.02 17.65
N TRP A 147 8.39 -19.84 17.34
CA TRP A 147 8.86 -19.53 16.00
C TRP A 147 8.60 -20.66 14.98
N SER A 148 8.47 -21.91 15.42
CA SER A 148 8.17 -23.03 14.54
C SER A 148 6.76 -22.91 13.95
N ALA A 149 5.80 -22.41 14.72
CA ALA A 149 4.44 -22.12 14.24
C ALA A 149 4.45 -21.01 13.16
N VAL A 150 5.24 -19.96 13.35
CA VAL A 150 5.42 -18.90 12.33
C VAL A 150 6.02 -19.47 11.04
N LYS A 151 7.09 -20.27 11.15
CA LYS A 151 7.71 -20.93 9.99
C LYS A 151 6.73 -21.85 9.25
N LYS A 152 5.97 -22.66 9.99
CA LYS A 152 4.97 -23.54 9.41
C LYS A 152 3.90 -22.75 8.67
N ALA A 153 3.36 -21.69 9.28
CA ALA A 153 2.37 -20.82 8.64
C ALA A 153 2.93 -20.17 7.36
N PHE A 154 4.18 -19.71 7.39
CA PHE A 154 4.80 -19.04 6.25
C PHE A 154 5.14 -20.01 5.08
N VAL A 155 5.63 -21.19 5.36
CA VAL A 155 6.14 -22.13 4.33
C VAL A 155 5.11 -23.18 3.98
N ASP A 156 4.70 -24.00 4.97
CA ASP A 156 3.88 -25.18 4.71
C ASP A 156 2.45 -24.79 4.34
N ASN A 157 1.87 -23.84 5.09
CA ASN A 157 0.50 -23.39 4.81
C ASN A 157 0.43 -22.57 3.52
N TRP A 158 1.49 -21.80 3.18
CA TRP A 158 1.58 -21.13 1.89
C TRP A 158 1.46 -22.14 0.74
N LYS A 159 2.26 -23.20 0.81
CA LYS A 159 2.22 -24.25 -0.20
C LYS A 159 0.85 -24.92 -0.29
N THR A 160 0.24 -25.24 0.84
CA THR A 160 -1.08 -25.88 0.89
C THR A 160 -2.15 -25.02 0.21
N GLU A 161 -2.19 -23.73 0.54
CA GLU A 161 -3.17 -22.78 -0.02
C GLU A 161 -2.89 -22.50 -1.50
N HIS A 162 -1.63 -22.40 -1.89
CA HIS A 162 -1.24 -22.23 -3.29
C HIS A 162 -1.67 -23.42 -4.14
N ASP A 163 -1.39 -24.64 -3.70
CA ASP A 163 -1.74 -25.87 -4.42
C ASP A 163 -3.27 -26.07 -4.49
N ALA A 164 -4.03 -25.53 -3.53
CA ALA A 164 -5.49 -25.58 -3.55
C ALA A 164 -6.15 -24.54 -4.49
N SER A 165 -5.43 -23.47 -4.83
CA SER A 165 -5.93 -22.36 -5.67
C SER A 165 -5.53 -22.46 -7.14
N HIS A 166 -4.67 -23.39 -7.50
CA HIS A 166 -4.15 -23.64 -8.85
C HIS A 166 -4.31 -25.11 -9.26
#